data_c5cba63e4e4708c507502553c763733e
#
_entry.id   c5cba63e4e4708c507502553c763733e
#
_cell.length_a   1.000
_cell.length_b   1.000
_cell.length_c   1.000
_cell.angle_alpha   90.00
_cell.angle_beta   90.00
_cell.angle_gamma   90.00
#
_symmetry.space_group_name_H-M   'P 1'
#
loop_
_entity.id
_entity.type
_entity.pdbx_description
1 polymer ?
#
loop_
_entity_poly.entity_id
_entity_poly.type
_entity_poly.pdbx_seq_one_letter_code
_entity_poly.pdbx_strand_id
1 'polypeptide(L)'
;MAGGPGLTQRLATFLTGLLECMGFAGVIFGWASLVFVLKNEKYFDSLCIQKENSTRNSSVDLDCSAQDEQFSLIFTIGSFMNNFVTLPNGYIFDHFGTRVIRLVGIFLYTIATLLIAFSTADNAVLLFPALSLLSSGGIVFLLTNIQVGNLFEAHRSTIITLYNGAFDSSSAVFLLVKLLHESGISLKSVFLFISACSVGHLLRTFFLMPRTHIPYPVPEEYSYGLHCGKTAGYNISEDPSKSSPTPPGGSAADEDEEMKETMLGKAGAEPSGPSFWSCVFSKLFAFHLLWLSVMQLRHYLFIGMLNVTLIHLAKGDAAMISRYTNAFAFTQLCGVFCAPWNGMIMDRHKRGKKTAGKMEEPDSLADLGSSVLSLAITVTQCVLFSVCAAIPVLTVQYATFIFQVLNRSFLYGGNAAFMSIAFPPAHFGKLFGLVMMLSALVALLQYPCFALVKKVFHGDPFYVNIGFLAVILLAFAHPINVFLECRQRQKKRLEEGPKQPTVLSEEAKQLQDESNM
;
A
#
# COMPACT_ATOMS: atom_id res chain seq x y z
N MET A 1 -33.02 -17.02 -11.76
CA MET A 1 -31.86 -16.08 -11.84
C MET A 1 -31.73 -15.40 -10.47
N ALA A 2 -31.10 -16.05 -9.51
CA ALA A 2 -30.78 -15.47 -8.21
C ALA A 2 -29.45 -14.73 -8.38
N GLY A 3 -29.53 -13.40 -8.50
CA GLY A 3 -28.41 -12.58 -8.93
C GLY A 3 -27.37 -12.42 -7.84
N GLY A 4 -26.12 -12.60 -8.20
CA GLY A 4 -25.00 -12.00 -7.50
C GLY A 4 -25.19 -10.47 -7.33
N PRO A 5 -24.32 -9.76 -6.57
CA PRO A 5 -24.49 -8.34 -6.28
C PRO A 5 -24.65 -7.56 -7.58
N GLY A 6 -25.74 -6.78 -7.68
CA GLY A 6 -26.06 -6.01 -8.88
C GLY A 6 -24.92 -5.07 -9.27
N LEU A 7 -24.77 -4.77 -10.55
CA LEU A 7 -23.74 -3.86 -11.06
C LEU A 7 -23.71 -2.53 -10.28
N THR A 8 -24.89 -2.01 -9.92
CA THR A 8 -25.03 -0.77 -9.14
C THR A 8 -24.36 -0.88 -7.78
N GLN A 9 -24.52 -2.02 -7.07
CA GLN A 9 -23.89 -2.23 -5.77
C GLN A 9 -22.37 -2.36 -5.90
N ARG A 10 -21.87 -3.10 -6.92
CA ARG A 10 -20.42 -3.21 -7.20
C ARG A 10 -19.80 -1.85 -7.48
N LEU A 11 -20.46 -1.04 -8.33
CA LEU A 11 -20.02 0.31 -8.65
C LEU A 11 -20.08 1.25 -7.43
N ALA A 12 -21.14 1.19 -6.62
CA ALA A 12 -21.24 1.98 -5.40
C ALA A 12 -20.12 1.63 -4.40
N THR A 13 -19.84 0.34 -4.21
CA THR A 13 -18.74 -0.13 -3.35
C THR A 13 -17.38 0.35 -3.87
N PHE A 14 -17.18 0.29 -5.19
CA PHE A 14 -15.95 0.75 -5.84
C PHE A 14 -15.76 2.26 -5.71
N LEU A 15 -16.74 3.07 -6.11
CA LEU A 15 -16.63 4.53 -6.11
C LEU A 15 -16.49 5.10 -4.69
N THR A 16 -17.30 4.61 -3.74
CA THR A 16 -17.18 5.04 -2.34
C THR A 16 -15.86 4.63 -1.72
N GLY A 17 -15.29 3.47 -2.12
CA GLY A 17 -13.96 3.04 -1.71
C GLY A 17 -12.86 3.91 -2.29
N LEU A 18 -12.99 4.34 -3.53
CA LEU A 18 -12.05 5.25 -4.17
C LEU A 18 -12.03 6.60 -3.43
N LEU A 19 -13.21 7.16 -3.13
CA LEU A 19 -13.33 8.39 -2.35
C LEU A 19 -12.77 8.24 -0.92
N GLU A 20 -13.01 7.10 -0.27
CA GLU A 20 -12.45 6.80 1.05
C GLU A 20 -10.92 6.74 1.01
N CYS A 21 -10.33 6.07 0.02
CA CYS A 21 -8.88 6.03 -0.14
C CYS A 21 -8.29 7.40 -0.46
N MET A 22 -8.92 8.18 -1.36
CA MET A 22 -8.50 9.54 -1.71
C MET A 22 -8.59 10.53 -0.55
N GLY A 23 -9.58 10.39 0.32
CA GLY A 23 -9.82 11.33 1.41
C GLY A 23 -9.10 11.00 2.71
N PHE A 24 -8.73 9.72 2.95
CA PHE A 24 -8.39 9.32 4.31
C PHE A 24 -7.22 8.33 4.43
N ALA A 25 -6.82 7.62 3.38
CA ALA A 25 -5.93 6.47 3.56
C ALA A 25 -4.44 6.85 3.74
N GLY A 26 -3.88 7.71 2.89
CA GLY A 26 -2.45 8.06 2.89
C GLY A 26 -2.17 9.51 3.27
N VAL A 27 -3.03 10.14 4.06
CA VAL A 27 -3.01 11.58 4.38
C VAL A 27 -1.68 12.05 4.97
N ILE A 28 -0.98 11.19 5.73
CA ILE A 28 0.32 11.51 6.35
C ILE A 28 1.38 11.95 5.32
N PHE A 29 1.28 11.51 4.08
CA PHE A 29 2.26 11.86 3.04
C PHE A 29 2.10 13.28 2.49
N GLY A 30 1.06 14.01 2.90
CA GLY A 30 0.92 15.46 2.75
C GLY A 30 1.64 16.28 3.82
N TRP A 31 2.54 15.65 4.59
CA TRP A 31 3.22 16.18 5.77
C TRP A 31 3.76 17.60 5.62
N ALA A 32 4.40 17.91 4.48
CA ALA A 32 4.97 19.24 4.25
C ALA A 32 3.94 20.37 4.36
N SER A 33 2.70 20.13 3.90
CA SER A 33 1.61 21.11 4.02
C SER A 33 1.14 21.26 5.48
N LEU A 34 1.08 20.17 6.23
CA LEU A 34 0.70 20.23 7.65
C LEU A 34 1.79 20.91 8.50
N VAL A 35 3.07 20.62 8.26
CA VAL A 35 4.21 21.27 8.95
C VAL A 35 4.15 22.79 8.76
N PHE A 36 3.79 23.26 7.57
CA PHE A 36 3.63 24.69 7.33
C PHE A 36 2.57 25.31 8.28
N VAL A 37 1.43 24.65 8.44
CA VAL A 37 0.37 25.10 9.37
C VAL A 37 0.84 25.04 10.83
N LEU A 38 1.46 23.92 11.23
CA LEU A 38 1.94 23.72 12.61
C LEU A 38 2.99 24.75 13.01
N LYS A 39 3.89 25.15 12.08
CA LYS A 39 4.84 26.24 12.31
C LYS A 39 4.14 27.59 12.51
N ASN A 40 3.12 27.88 11.71
CA ASN A 40 2.32 29.11 11.86
C ASN A 40 1.58 29.14 13.22
N GLU A 41 1.11 27.98 13.69
CA GLU A 41 0.49 27.79 15.00
C GLU A 41 1.51 27.65 16.14
N LYS A 42 2.81 27.89 15.89
CA LYS A 42 3.92 27.90 16.86
C LYS A 42 4.15 26.57 17.60
N TYR A 43 3.86 25.44 16.98
CA TYR A 43 4.20 24.14 17.55
C TYR A 43 5.72 23.97 17.66
N PHE A 44 6.19 23.57 18.85
CA PHE A 44 7.62 23.44 19.16
C PHE A 44 8.43 24.73 18.99
N ASP A 45 7.82 25.90 19.03
CA ASP A 45 8.50 27.20 18.84
C ASP A 45 9.54 27.46 19.93
N SER A 46 9.32 26.94 21.13
CA SER A 46 10.30 27.00 22.25
C SER A 46 11.65 26.35 21.97
N LEU A 47 11.75 25.55 20.91
CA LEU A 47 13.01 24.93 20.45
C LEU A 47 13.79 25.82 19.47
N CYS A 48 13.22 26.93 19.04
CA CYS A 48 13.91 27.94 18.22
C CYS A 48 14.77 28.84 19.12
N ILE A 49 16.07 28.94 18.84
CA ILE A 49 17.02 29.77 19.60
C ILE A 49 17.53 30.91 18.75
N GLN A 50 17.83 32.05 19.37
CA GLN A 50 18.46 33.19 18.69
C GLN A 50 19.93 32.89 18.42
N LYS A 51 20.40 33.13 17.20
CA LYS A 51 21.84 33.05 16.87
C LYS A 51 22.58 34.22 17.54
N GLU A 52 23.62 33.91 18.31
CA GLU A 52 24.39 34.89 19.08
C GLU A 52 25.14 35.97 18.27
N ASN A 53 25.19 35.88 16.93
CA ASN A 53 25.94 36.77 16.07
C ASN A 53 25.10 37.84 15.32
N SER A 54 23.93 38.16 15.77
CA SER A 54 23.11 39.20 15.15
C SER A 54 23.58 40.60 15.56
N THR A 55 24.43 41.22 14.73
CA THR A 55 24.77 42.64 14.85
C THR A 55 23.49 43.50 14.75
N ARG A 56 23.41 44.52 15.54
CA ARG A 56 22.33 45.37 16.03
C ARG A 56 21.28 45.94 15.03
N ASN A 57 21.22 45.50 13.76
CA ASN A 57 20.33 46.13 12.74
C ASN A 57 19.73 45.20 11.70
N SER A 58 19.61 43.91 11.92
CA SER A 58 18.88 43.00 10.99
C SER A 58 17.92 42.08 11.75
N SER A 59 16.84 41.69 11.12
CA SER A 59 15.83 40.74 11.58
C SER A 59 16.44 39.60 12.42
N VAL A 60 15.86 39.34 13.59
CA VAL A 60 16.30 38.30 14.52
C VAL A 60 16.44 36.97 13.76
N ASP A 61 17.66 36.51 13.53
CA ASP A 61 17.93 35.23 12.84
C ASP A 61 17.74 34.09 13.86
N LEU A 62 16.59 33.42 13.77
CA LEU A 62 16.22 32.28 14.63
C LEU A 62 16.75 30.98 14.02
N ASP A 63 17.45 30.17 14.80
CA ASP A 63 17.76 28.79 14.46
C ASP A 63 16.66 27.85 14.98
N CYS A 64 15.83 27.36 14.07
CA CYS A 64 14.73 26.43 14.34
C CYS A 64 15.10 24.97 13.96
N SER A 65 16.39 24.62 13.92
CA SER A 65 16.85 23.27 13.55
C SER A 65 16.28 22.19 14.47
N ALA A 66 16.17 22.46 15.77
CA ALA A 66 15.61 21.52 16.75
C ALA A 66 14.09 21.32 16.53
N GLN A 67 13.35 22.37 16.17
CA GLN A 67 11.93 22.27 15.79
C GLN A 67 11.75 21.37 14.54
N ASP A 68 12.57 21.58 13.50
CA ASP A 68 12.54 20.77 12.28
C ASP A 68 12.89 19.31 12.55
N GLU A 69 13.79 19.05 13.50
CA GLU A 69 14.16 17.68 13.93
C GLU A 69 12.97 16.97 14.56
N GLN A 70 12.18 17.65 15.42
CA GLN A 70 10.94 17.10 15.99
C GLN A 70 9.90 16.77 14.92
N PHE A 71 9.67 17.67 13.98
CA PHE A 71 8.74 17.39 12.87
C PHE A 71 9.22 16.22 11.98
N SER A 72 10.52 16.11 11.73
CA SER A 72 11.09 14.97 11.01
C SER A 72 10.91 13.65 11.78
N LEU A 73 11.07 13.67 13.10
CA LEU A 73 10.88 12.50 13.95
C LEU A 73 9.41 12.04 13.96
N ILE A 74 8.46 12.97 14.07
CA ILE A 74 7.01 12.67 13.98
C ILE A 74 6.68 12.00 12.64
N PHE A 75 7.17 12.54 11.53
CA PHE A 75 6.95 11.94 10.21
C PHE A 75 7.61 10.56 10.09
N THR A 76 8.82 10.40 10.62
CA THR A 76 9.54 9.13 10.61
C THR A 76 8.75 8.04 11.34
N ILE A 77 8.25 8.33 12.53
CA ILE A 77 7.45 7.38 13.33
C ILE A 77 6.13 7.09 12.62
N GLY A 78 5.42 8.11 12.14
CA GLY A 78 4.15 7.94 11.47
C GLY A 78 4.27 7.14 10.15
N SER A 79 5.27 7.42 9.32
CA SER A 79 5.52 6.69 8.08
C SER A 79 6.01 5.26 8.33
N PHE A 80 6.78 5.03 9.41
CA PHE A 80 7.13 3.69 9.87
C PHE A 80 5.89 2.91 10.26
N MET A 81 5.02 3.48 11.11
CA MET A 81 3.79 2.83 11.56
C MET A 81 2.87 2.48 10.39
N ASN A 82 2.78 3.33 9.35
CA ASN A 82 1.97 3.05 8.16
C ASN A 82 2.28 1.68 7.52
N ASN A 83 3.54 1.29 7.46
CA ASN A 83 3.95 0.04 6.82
C ASN A 83 4.15 -1.10 7.82
N PHE A 84 4.67 -0.81 9.02
CA PHE A 84 4.92 -1.81 10.03
C PHE A 84 3.64 -2.53 10.46
N VAL A 85 2.55 -1.77 10.66
CA VAL A 85 1.26 -2.34 11.07
C VAL A 85 0.55 -3.12 9.97
N THR A 86 1.06 -3.10 8.73
CA THR A 86 0.47 -3.86 7.62
C THR A 86 0.47 -5.37 7.90
N LEU A 87 1.52 -5.89 8.55
CA LEU A 87 1.58 -7.31 8.90
C LEU A 87 0.55 -7.71 9.98
N PRO A 88 0.47 -7.07 11.18
CA PRO A 88 -0.58 -7.39 12.15
C PRO A 88 -1.99 -7.09 11.63
N ASN A 89 -2.19 -6.03 10.84
CA ASN A 89 -3.49 -5.73 10.24
C ASN A 89 -3.90 -6.81 9.23
N GLY A 90 -2.95 -7.33 8.43
CA GLY A 90 -3.18 -8.46 7.53
C GLY A 90 -3.60 -9.72 8.29
N TYR A 91 -2.94 -10.01 9.41
CA TYR A 91 -3.31 -11.14 10.27
C TYR A 91 -4.73 -11.00 10.84
N ILE A 92 -5.09 -9.82 11.36
CA ILE A 92 -6.43 -9.53 11.87
C ILE A 92 -7.46 -9.63 10.74
N PHE A 93 -7.13 -9.13 9.56
CA PHE A 93 -7.97 -9.20 8.38
C PHE A 93 -8.26 -10.66 7.99
N ASP A 94 -7.21 -11.48 7.90
CA ASP A 94 -7.34 -12.89 7.50
C ASP A 94 -8.17 -13.74 8.50
N HIS A 95 -8.03 -13.47 9.82
CA HIS A 95 -8.69 -14.26 10.85
C HIS A 95 -10.08 -13.75 11.24
N PHE A 96 -10.27 -12.44 11.30
CA PHE A 96 -11.50 -11.82 11.82
C PHE A 96 -12.35 -11.16 10.72
N GLY A 97 -11.83 -11.08 9.50
CA GLY A 97 -12.53 -10.55 8.34
C GLY A 97 -12.57 -9.02 8.26
N THR A 98 -13.22 -8.54 7.20
CA THR A 98 -13.20 -7.13 6.79
C THR A 98 -13.85 -6.20 7.81
N ARG A 99 -14.98 -6.58 8.41
CA ARG A 99 -15.71 -5.68 9.33
C ARG A 99 -14.91 -5.38 10.57
N VAL A 100 -14.29 -6.39 11.18
CA VAL A 100 -13.53 -6.23 12.44
C VAL A 100 -12.34 -5.30 12.23
N ILE A 101 -11.50 -5.57 11.21
CA ILE A 101 -10.33 -4.74 10.96
C ILE A 101 -10.72 -3.31 10.58
N ARG A 102 -11.82 -3.11 9.84
CA ARG A 102 -12.31 -1.76 9.52
C ARG A 102 -12.77 -1.00 10.76
N LEU A 103 -13.48 -1.64 11.70
CA LEU A 103 -13.86 -1.01 12.97
C LEU A 103 -12.65 -0.58 13.78
N VAL A 104 -11.61 -1.43 13.85
CA VAL A 104 -10.33 -1.07 14.47
C VAL A 104 -9.70 0.13 13.76
N GLY A 105 -9.61 0.12 12.43
CA GLY A 105 -9.06 1.23 11.64
C GLY A 105 -9.81 2.54 11.85
N ILE A 106 -11.16 2.52 11.83
CA ILE A 106 -12.01 3.70 12.07
C ILE A 106 -11.79 4.24 13.49
N PHE A 107 -11.70 3.37 14.48
CA PHE A 107 -11.44 3.76 15.87
C PHE A 107 -10.07 4.46 16.01
N LEU A 108 -9.01 3.85 15.47
CA LEU A 108 -7.66 4.45 15.50
C LEU A 108 -7.62 5.79 14.78
N TYR A 109 -8.25 5.88 13.60
CA TYR A 109 -8.30 7.10 12.80
C TYR A 109 -9.08 8.23 13.50
N THR A 110 -10.21 7.88 14.15
CA THR A 110 -11.03 8.85 14.90
C THR A 110 -10.26 9.41 16.10
N ILE A 111 -9.61 8.55 16.89
CA ILE A 111 -8.75 9.00 18.01
C ILE A 111 -7.64 9.90 17.49
N ALA A 112 -6.98 9.52 16.41
CA ALA A 112 -5.89 10.29 15.82
C ALA A 112 -6.34 11.72 15.44
N THR A 113 -7.46 11.84 14.74
CA THR A 113 -7.99 13.14 14.31
C THR A 113 -8.47 13.99 15.48
N LEU A 114 -9.03 13.38 16.54
CA LEU A 114 -9.36 14.08 17.79
C LEU A 114 -8.10 14.55 18.51
N LEU A 115 -7.05 13.73 18.61
CA LEU A 115 -5.77 14.15 19.21
C LEU A 115 -5.19 15.37 18.50
N ILE A 116 -5.23 15.41 17.15
CA ILE A 116 -4.77 16.59 16.40
C ILE A 116 -5.69 17.78 16.65
N ALA A 117 -7.02 17.58 16.68
CA ALA A 117 -7.99 18.66 16.91
C ALA A 117 -7.81 19.33 18.28
N PHE A 118 -7.39 18.58 19.30
CA PHE A 118 -7.17 19.08 20.66
C PHE A 118 -5.70 19.34 20.99
N SER A 119 -4.79 19.15 20.03
CA SER A 119 -3.39 19.54 20.22
C SER A 119 -3.23 21.06 20.12
N THR A 120 -2.24 21.58 20.86
CA THR A 120 -1.85 22.99 20.88
C THR A 120 -0.33 23.11 20.93
N ALA A 121 0.21 24.30 20.81
CA ALA A 121 1.64 24.54 20.95
C ALA A 121 2.20 24.01 22.30
N ASP A 122 1.42 24.12 23.39
CA ASP A 122 1.83 23.67 24.73
C ASP A 122 1.90 22.14 24.87
N ASN A 123 1.04 21.42 24.14
CA ASN A 123 0.97 19.96 24.16
C ASN A 123 1.33 19.32 22.81
N ALA A 124 2.23 19.94 22.07
CA ALA A 124 2.66 19.51 20.73
C ALA A 124 3.13 18.04 20.63
N VAL A 125 3.55 17.44 21.77
CA VAL A 125 3.93 16.03 21.89
C VAL A 125 2.80 15.08 21.50
N LEU A 126 1.52 15.50 21.62
CA LEU A 126 0.36 14.71 21.17
C LEU A 126 0.39 14.38 19.67
N LEU A 127 1.14 15.12 18.87
CA LEU A 127 1.31 14.82 17.44
C LEU A 127 1.99 13.47 17.19
N PHE A 128 2.85 12.98 18.08
CA PHE A 128 3.53 11.69 17.94
C PHE A 128 2.54 10.51 17.91
N PRO A 129 1.72 10.29 18.95
CA PRO A 129 0.70 9.25 18.89
C PRO A 129 -0.38 9.55 17.84
N ALA A 130 -0.75 10.82 17.63
CA ALA A 130 -1.78 11.19 16.67
C ALA A 130 -1.43 10.77 15.24
N LEU A 131 -0.23 11.13 14.75
CA LEU A 131 0.18 10.79 13.39
C LEU A 131 0.46 9.30 13.23
N SER A 132 0.92 8.62 14.29
CA SER A 132 1.10 7.16 14.32
C SER A 132 -0.24 6.42 14.17
N LEU A 133 -1.25 6.84 14.91
CA LEU A 133 -2.60 6.26 14.85
C LEU A 133 -3.31 6.61 13.53
N LEU A 134 -3.13 7.85 13.02
CA LEU A 134 -3.66 8.29 11.73
C LEU A 134 -3.17 7.40 10.60
N SER A 135 -1.87 7.13 10.56
CA SER A 135 -1.24 6.27 9.55
C SER A 135 -1.71 4.83 9.67
N SER A 136 -1.79 4.32 10.92
CA SER A 136 -2.22 2.94 11.20
C SER A 136 -3.68 2.71 10.82
N GLY A 137 -4.56 3.68 11.05
CA GLY A 137 -5.97 3.62 10.63
C GLY A 137 -6.12 3.81 9.12
N GLY A 138 -5.35 4.72 8.53
CA GLY A 138 -5.40 5.01 7.09
C GLY A 138 -5.02 3.82 6.22
N ILE A 139 -3.96 3.07 6.55
CA ILE A 139 -3.55 1.88 5.78
C ILE A 139 -4.62 0.77 5.82
N VAL A 140 -5.42 0.66 6.88
CA VAL A 140 -6.53 -0.30 6.96
C VAL A 140 -7.60 0.02 5.90
N PHE A 141 -7.88 1.30 5.63
CA PHE A 141 -8.82 1.66 4.56
C PHE A 141 -8.31 1.18 3.20
N LEU A 142 -7.03 1.34 2.89
CA LEU A 142 -6.45 0.81 1.66
C LEU A 142 -6.54 -0.72 1.60
N LEU A 143 -6.05 -1.43 2.62
CA LEU A 143 -6.03 -2.90 2.66
C LEU A 143 -7.41 -3.52 2.44
N THR A 144 -8.43 -2.95 3.10
CA THR A 144 -9.79 -3.47 2.98
C THR A 144 -10.47 -3.09 1.66
N ASN A 145 -10.02 -2.04 0.98
CA ASN A 145 -10.54 -1.63 -0.32
C ASN A 145 -9.90 -2.38 -1.48
N ILE A 146 -8.64 -2.82 -1.38
CA ILE A 146 -7.95 -3.59 -2.43
C ILE A 146 -8.75 -4.83 -2.85
N GLN A 147 -9.39 -5.54 -1.91
CA GLN A 147 -10.19 -6.72 -2.21
C GLN A 147 -11.41 -6.44 -3.09
N VAL A 148 -11.90 -5.18 -3.17
CA VAL A 148 -13.00 -4.79 -4.06
C VAL A 148 -12.66 -5.04 -5.52
N GLY A 149 -11.38 -5.05 -5.88
CA GLY A 149 -10.91 -5.46 -7.21
C GLY A 149 -11.37 -6.85 -7.60
N ASN A 150 -11.56 -7.77 -6.64
CA ASN A 150 -12.03 -9.13 -6.90
C ASN A 150 -13.45 -9.17 -7.52
N LEU A 151 -14.29 -8.15 -7.26
CA LEU A 151 -15.64 -8.03 -7.85
C LEU A 151 -15.62 -7.75 -9.36
N PHE A 152 -14.46 -7.39 -9.92
CA PHE A 152 -14.31 -6.96 -11.31
C PHE A 152 -13.23 -7.78 -12.02
N GLU A 153 -13.43 -9.05 -12.16
CA GLU A 153 -12.48 -10.07 -12.64
C GLU A 153 -11.56 -9.62 -13.78
N ALA A 154 -12.16 -9.06 -14.86
CA ALA A 154 -11.44 -8.61 -16.04
C ALA A 154 -10.53 -7.39 -15.79
N HIS A 155 -10.82 -6.58 -14.77
CA HIS A 155 -10.15 -5.31 -14.45
C HIS A 155 -9.56 -5.30 -13.04
N ARG A 156 -9.36 -6.48 -12.44
CA ARG A 156 -8.89 -6.64 -11.06
C ARG A 156 -7.63 -5.84 -10.79
N SER A 157 -6.58 -6.03 -11.58
CA SER A 157 -5.29 -5.36 -11.39
C SER A 157 -5.43 -3.84 -11.55
N THR A 158 -6.19 -3.37 -12.52
CA THR A 158 -6.44 -1.95 -12.75
C THR A 158 -7.14 -1.30 -11.55
N ILE A 159 -8.11 -1.98 -10.92
CA ILE A 159 -8.82 -1.45 -9.74
C ILE A 159 -7.91 -1.44 -8.52
N ILE A 160 -7.09 -2.48 -8.32
CA ILE A 160 -6.11 -2.55 -7.24
C ILE A 160 -5.10 -1.40 -7.36
N THR A 161 -4.56 -1.16 -8.55
CA THR A 161 -3.62 -0.05 -8.78
C THR A 161 -4.29 1.31 -8.63
N LEU A 162 -5.56 1.45 -9.02
CA LEU A 162 -6.31 2.68 -8.85
C LEU A 162 -6.54 3.02 -7.37
N TYR A 163 -6.81 2.05 -6.50
CA TYR A 163 -6.88 2.27 -5.05
C TYR A 163 -5.54 2.71 -4.46
N ASN A 164 -4.42 2.15 -4.94
CA ASN A 164 -3.09 2.60 -4.54
C ASN A 164 -2.82 4.04 -5.02
N GLY A 165 -3.22 4.41 -6.23
CA GLY A 165 -3.13 5.78 -6.71
C GLY A 165 -4.01 6.76 -5.92
N ALA A 166 -5.20 6.33 -5.50
CA ALA A 166 -6.08 7.11 -4.62
C ALA A 166 -5.45 7.30 -3.23
N PHE A 167 -4.79 6.28 -2.69
CA PHE A 167 -3.99 6.39 -1.48
C PHE A 167 -2.89 7.45 -1.61
N ASP A 168 -2.15 7.46 -2.70
CA ASP A 168 -1.11 8.47 -2.94
C ASP A 168 -1.70 9.87 -3.05
N SER A 169 -2.84 10.02 -3.74
CA SER A 169 -3.55 11.29 -3.91
C SER A 169 -4.11 11.86 -2.60
N SER A 170 -4.35 11.04 -1.59
CA SER A 170 -4.87 11.48 -0.29
C SER A 170 -3.91 12.41 0.47
N SER A 171 -2.63 12.42 0.11
CA SER A 171 -1.66 13.39 0.62
C SER A 171 -2.07 14.85 0.37
N ALA A 172 -2.90 15.12 -0.65
CA ALA A 172 -3.46 16.44 -0.92
C ALA A 172 -4.49 16.92 0.13
N VAL A 173 -4.97 16.04 1.02
CA VAL A 173 -5.89 16.43 2.11
C VAL A 173 -5.23 17.44 3.05
N PHE A 174 -3.94 17.27 3.38
CA PHE A 174 -3.23 18.25 4.20
C PHE A 174 -2.98 19.59 3.48
N LEU A 175 -2.97 19.60 2.14
CA LEU A 175 -3.04 20.85 1.39
C LEU A 175 -4.40 21.54 1.61
N LEU A 176 -5.51 20.79 1.56
CA LEU A 176 -6.82 21.33 1.84
C LEU A 176 -6.89 21.90 3.27
N VAL A 177 -6.34 21.19 4.26
CA VAL A 177 -6.21 21.69 5.64
C VAL A 177 -5.45 23.02 5.67
N LYS A 178 -4.31 23.12 4.95
CA LYS A 178 -3.52 24.35 4.85
C LYS A 178 -4.33 25.49 4.23
N LEU A 179 -5.00 25.27 3.10
CA LEU A 179 -5.79 26.30 2.43
C LEU A 179 -6.98 26.78 3.29
N LEU A 180 -7.64 25.88 4.00
CA LEU A 180 -8.71 26.23 4.95
C LEU A 180 -8.17 27.06 6.13
N HIS A 181 -6.99 26.69 6.64
CA HIS A 181 -6.31 27.45 7.68
C HIS A 181 -5.92 28.87 7.20
N GLU A 182 -5.36 29.00 6.01
CA GLU A 182 -5.03 30.29 5.38
C GLU A 182 -6.30 31.16 5.13
N SER A 183 -7.47 30.55 4.96
CA SER A 183 -8.77 31.23 4.86
C SER A 183 -9.39 31.59 6.23
N GLY A 184 -8.71 31.33 7.35
CA GLY A 184 -9.12 31.67 8.71
C GLY A 184 -9.91 30.59 9.45
N ILE A 185 -10.02 29.36 8.91
CA ILE A 185 -10.66 28.25 9.62
C ILE A 185 -9.62 27.61 10.55
N SER A 186 -9.95 27.44 11.82
CA SER A 186 -9.03 26.86 12.81
C SER A 186 -8.70 25.40 12.51
N LEU A 187 -7.45 25.00 12.80
CA LEU A 187 -6.98 23.61 12.69
C LEU A 187 -7.92 22.65 13.44
N LYS A 188 -8.36 23.03 14.63
CA LYS A 188 -9.32 22.29 15.45
C LYS A 188 -10.62 21.99 14.71
N SER A 189 -11.23 22.99 14.06
CA SER A 189 -12.50 22.81 13.34
C SER A 189 -12.37 21.87 12.15
N VAL A 190 -11.26 21.95 11.41
CA VAL A 190 -11.00 21.07 10.28
C VAL A 190 -10.83 19.63 10.73
N PHE A 191 -10.05 19.36 11.78
CA PHE A 191 -9.84 18.01 12.26
C PHE A 191 -11.06 17.42 12.98
N LEU A 192 -11.90 18.23 13.63
CA LEU A 192 -13.21 17.80 14.12
C LEU A 192 -14.15 17.37 12.97
N PHE A 193 -14.16 18.11 11.87
CA PHE A 193 -14.91 17.71 10.68
C PHE A 193 -14.41 16.38 10.11
N ILE A 194 -13.08 16.21 9.96
CA ILE A 194 -12.48 14.93 9.51
C ILE A 194 -12.86 13.80 10.47
N SER A 195 -12.85 14.04 11.78
CA SER A 195 -13.29 13.06 12.76
C SER A 195 -14.77 12.68 12.60
N ALA A 196 -15.64 13.64 12.32
CA ALA A 196 -17.07 13.39 12.07
C ALA A 196 -17.30 12.53 10.81
N CYS A 197 -16.42 12.58 9.80
CA CYS A 197 -16.47 11.70 8.62
C CYS A 197 -16.36 10.20 8.98
N SER A 198 -15.91 9.85 10.19
CA SER A 198 -15.90 8.47 10.69
C SER A 198 -17.29 7.82 10.68
N VAL A 199 -18.36 8.59 10.82
CA VAL A 199 -19.75 8.13 10.67
C VAL A 199 -19.97 7.59 9.26
N GLY A 200 -19.45 8.27 8.22
CA GLY A 200 -19.50 7.80 6.84
C GLY A 200 -18.76 6.49 6.64
N HIS A 201 -17.58 6.32 7.27
CA HIS A 201 -16.82 5.06 7.23
C HIS A 201 -17.57 3.92 7.92
N LEU A 202 -18.26 4.17 9.05
CA LEU A 202 -19.11 3.19 9.71
C LEU A 202 -20.28 2.78 8.82
N LEU A 203 -21.03 3.75 8.27
CA LEU A 203 -22.14 3.47 7.35
C LEU A 203 -21.66 2.63 6.17
N ARG A 204 -20.57 3.02 5.51
CA ARG A 204 -19.99 2.24 4.41
C ARG A 204 -19.60 0.83 4.83
N THR A 205 -19.02 0.66 6.02
CA THR A 205 -18.58 -0.63 6.53
C THR A 205 -19.76 -1.60 6.72
N PHE A 206 -20.90 -1.11 7.22
CA PHE A 206 -22.05 -1.95 7.45
C PHE A 206 -22.91 -2.20 6.20
N PHE A 207 -23.03 -1.19 5.31
CA PHE A 207 -23.93 -1.24 4.16
C PHE A 207 -23.27 -1.78 2.88
N LEU A 208 -21.99 -1.47 2.64
CA LEU A 208 -21.33 -1.74 1.36
C LEU A 208 -20.12 -2.68 1.46
N MET A 209 -19.68 -3.06 2.67
CA MET A 209 -18.53 -3.95 2.80
C MET A 209 -18.94 -5.36 3.27
N PRO A 210 -18.19 -6.41 2.86
CA PRO A 210 -18.47 -7.77 3.31
C PRO A 210 -18.18 -7.94 4.81
N ARG A 211 -18.74 -8.98 5.42
CA ARG A 211 -18.37 -9.38 6.79
C ARG A 211 -16.98 -9.97 6.84
N THR A 212 -16.73 -10.93 5.97
CA THR A 212 -15.45 -11.63 5.80
C THR A 212 -14.66 -11.03 4.63
N HIS A 213 -14.23 -11.82 3.67
CA HIS A 213 -13.48 -11.38 2.50
C HIS A 213 -14.33 -11.45 1.23
N ILE A 214 -13.89 -10.78 0.17
CA ILE A 214 -14.37 -11.01 -1.18
C ILE A 214 -13.48 -12.07 -1.81
N PRO A 215 -13.98 -13.30 -2.06
CA PRO A 215 -13.18 -14.37 -2.64
C PRO A 215 -12.78 -14.05 -4.08
N TYR A 216 -11.75 -14.75 -4.57
CA TYR A 216 -11.35 -14.71 -5.98
C TYR A 216 -11.02 -16.15 -6.45
N PRO A 217 -11.65 -16.65 -7.51
CA PRO A 217 -12.78 -16.06 -8.25
C PRO A 217 -14.05 -15.88 -7.40
N VAL A 218 -14.93 -14.95 -7.82
CA VAL A 218 -16.18 -14.66 -7.09
C VAL A 218 -17.24 -15.71 -7.45
N PRO A 219 -17.77 -16.49 -6.49
CA PRO A 219 -18.86 -17.43 -6.74
C PRO A 219 -20.12 -16.73 -7.28
N GLU A 220 -20.90 -17.40 -8.12
CA GLU A 220 -22.10 -16.82 -8.74
C GLU A 220 -23.16 -16.39 -7.71
N GLU A 221 -23.25 -17.09 -6.56
CA GLU A 221 -24.18 -16.80 -5.47
C GLU A 221 -23.63 -15.85 -4.41
N TYR A 222 -22.40 -15.32 -4.59
CA TYR A 222 -21.78 -14.45 -3.61
C TYR A 222 -22.57 -13.16 -3.43
N SER A 223 -22.92 -12.86 -2.17
CA SER A 223 -23.61 -11.63 -1.78
C SER A 223 -22.91 -10.96 -0.59
N TYR A 224 -22.95 -9.64 -0.51
CA TYR A 224 -22.34 -8.86 0.56
C TYR A 224 -23.18 -7.60 0.88
N GLY A 225 -22.85 -6.94 1.99
CA GLY A 225 -23.58 -5.77 2.47
C GLY A 225 -24.78 -6.14 3.37
N LEU A 226 -25.74 -5.24 3.49
CA LEU A 226 -27.00 -5.50 4.19
C LEU A 226 -27.99 -6.15 3.22
N HIS A 227 -28.27 -7.44 3.40
CA HIS A 227 -29.42 -8.10 2.81
C HIS A 227 -30.50 -8.26 3.87
N CYS A 228 -31.62 -7.62 3.69
CA CYS A 228 -32.84 -7.88 4.43
C CYS A 228 -33.45 -9.15 3.84
N GLY A 229 -33.14 -10.32 4.38
CA GLY A 229 -33.74 -11.60 4.01
C GLY A 229 -32.78 -12.65 3.47
N LYS A 230 -32.57 -13.68 4.26
CA LYS A 230 -31.83 -14.94 4.07
C LYS A 230 -30.33 -14.85 4.17
N THR A 231 -29.86 -15.25 5.34
CA THR A 231 -28.44 -15.46 5.69
C THR A 231 -27.97 -16.76 5.02
N ALA A 232 -27.32 -16.67 3.87
CA ALA A 232 -26.41 -17.71 3.44
C ALA A 232 -25.01 -17.29 3.95
N GLY A 233 -24.68 -17.75 5.16
CA GLY A 233 -23.31 -17.63 5.68
C GLY A 233 -22.43 -18.63 4.92
N TYR A 234 -21.51 -18.13 4.08
CA TYR A 234 -20.45 -18.95 3.50
C TYR A 234 -19.40 -19.18 4.58
N ASN A 235 -19.43 -20.34 5.20
CA ASN A 235 -18.36 -20.82 6.07
C ASN A 235 -17.23 -21.39 5.20
N ILE A 236 -16.02 -20.81 5.29
CA ILE A 236 -14.81 -21.21 4.53
C ILE A 236 -14.26 -22.58 5.00
N SER A 237 -15.05 -23.43 5.62
CA SER A 237 -14.62 -24.74 6.15
C SER A 237 -15.36 -25.94 5.55
N GLU A 238 -15.88 -25.87 4.31
CA GLU A 238 -16.40 -27.07 3.67
C GLU A 238 -15.86 -27.26 2.25
N ASP A 239 -15.10 -28.34 2.11
CA ASP A 239 -14.63 -28.96 0.86
C ASP A 239 -15.85 -29.48 0.06
N PRO A 240 -16.01 -29.17 -1.26
CA PRO A 240 -17.21 -29.53 -2.03
C PRO A 240 -17.35 -31.03 -2.35
N SER A 241 -16.63 -31.94 -1.72
CA SER A 241 -16.59 -33.37 -2.10
C SER A 241 -17.47 -34.33 -1.25
N LYS A 242 -18.39 -33.84 -0.40
CA LYS A 242 -19.30 -34.74 0.32
C LYS A 242 -20.73 -34.22 0.36
N SER A 243 -21.52 -34.53 -0.68
CA SER A 243 -22.97 -34.62 -0.63
C SER A 243 -23.37 -36.06 -0.99
N SER A 244 -23.55 -36.89 0.02
CA SER A 244 -24.33 -38.13 -0.07
C SER A 244 -25.35 -38.14 1.06
N PRO A 245 -26.60 -38.56 0.83
CA PRO A 245 -27.66 -38.52 1.84
C PRO A 245 -27.50 -39.68 2.83
N THR A 246 -27.46 -39.34 4.12
CA THR A 246 -27.43 -40.32 5.23
C THR A 246 -28.84 -40.69 5.66
N PRO A 247 -29.16 -41.98 5.91
CA PRO A 247 -30.41 -42.40 6.54
C PRO A 247 -30.37 -42.19 8.06
N PRO A 248 -31.51 -42.05 8.73
CA PRO A 248 -31.59 -41.69 10.14
C PRO A 248 -31.44 -42.89 11.08
N GLY A 249 -30.58 -42.74 12.10
CA GLY A 249 -30.57 -43.64 13.26
C GLY A 249 -29.17 -44.07 13.73
N GLY A 250 -28.59 -43.35 14.67
CA GLY A 250 -27.37 -43.72 15.40
C GLY A 250 -27.14 -42.83 16.62
N SER A 251 -26.76 -43.42 17.75
CA SER A 251 -26.67 -42.87 19.09
C SER A 251 -25.49 -41.89 19.29
N ALA A 252 -25.72 -40.83 20.07
CA ALA A 252 -24.89 -39.65 20.27
C ALA A 252 -23.57 -39.84 21.07
N ALA A 253 -23.12 -41.07 21.31
CA ALA A 253 -21.91 -41.33 22.11
C ALA A 253 -20.65 -41.68 21.29
N ASP A 254 -20.82 -42.10 20.03
CA ASP A 254 -19.69 -42.53 19.17
C ASP A 254 -19.16 -41.40 18.24
N GLU A 255 -19.87 -40.27 18.19
CA GLU A 255 -19.49 -39.14 17.29
C GLU A 255 -18.27 -38.32 17.80
N ASP A 256 -18.02 -38.31 19.13
CA ASP A 256 -16.94 -37.49 19.73
C ASP A 256 -15.53 -38.13 19.58
N GLU A 257 -15.43 -39.45 19.48
CA GLU A 257 -14.12 -40.11 19.25
C GLU A 257 -13.74 -40.12 17.76
N GLU A 258 -14.69 -40.31 16.85
CA GLU A 258 -14.45 -40.26 15.40
C GLU A 258 -14.08 -38.83 14.92
N MET A 259 -14.62 -37.79 15.57
CA MET A 259 -14.31 -36.40 15.30
C MET A 259 -12.90 -36.02 15.77
N LYS A 260 -12.41 -36.63 16.87
CA LYS A 260 -11.00 -36.42 17.34
C LYS A 260 -9.98 -37.12 16.44
N GLU A 261 -10.24 -38.34 15.98
CA GLU A 261 -9.34 -39.02 15.04
C GLU A 261 -9.31 -38.35 13.67
N THR A 262 -10.45 -37.82 13.19
CA THR A 262 -10.52 -37.08 11.92
C THR A 262 -9.78 -35.73 11.99
N MET A 263 -9.76 -35.07 13.15
CA MET A 263 -8.99 -33.83 13.36
C MET A 263 -7.47 -34.09 13.47
N LEU A 264 -7.04 -35.20 14.02
CA LEU A 264 -5.62 -35.57 14.08
C LEU A 264 -5.08 -36.06 12.72
N GLY A 265 -5.90 -36.72 11.91
CA GLY A 265 -5.54 -37.19 10.56
C GLY A 265 -5.41 -36.09 9.50
N LYS A 266 -6.08 -34.93 9.68
CA LYS A 266 -6.04 -33.80 8.74
C LYS A 266 -4.88 -32.81 8.96
N ALA A 267 -4.10 -32.97 10.02
CA ALA A 267 -2.90 -32.15 10.28
C ALA A 267 -1.68 -32.51 9.38
N GLY A 268 -1.81 -33.50 8.51
CA GLY A 268 -0.69 -34.05 7.73
C GLY A 268 -0.76 -33.88 6.20
N ALA A 269 -1.79 -33.24 5.63
CA ALA A 269 -1.79 -32.92 4.21
C ALA A 269 -0.98 -31.62 3.97
N GLU A 270 0.31 -31.71 3.70
CA GLU A 270 1.10 -30.59 3.23
C GLU A 270 0.47 -30.01 1.96
N PRO A 271 0.22 -28.69 1.91
CA PRO A 271 -0.21 -28.05 0.67
C PRO A 271 0.87 -28.25 -0.38
N SER A 272 0.54 -28.77 -1.55
CA SER A 272 1.43 -29.07 -2.68
C SER A 272 2.02 -27.79 -3.29
N GLY A 273 2.84 -27.06 -2.55
CA GLY A 273 3.47 -25.81 -2.97
C GLY A 273 4.68 -25.45 -2.11
N PRO A 274 5.50 -24.48 -2.53
CA PRO A 274 6.64 -24.03 -1.74
C PRO A 274 6.16 -23.49 -0.38
N SER A 275 6.86 -23.89 0.71
CA SER A 275 6.54 -23.42 2.06
C SER A 275 6.75 -21.91 2.19
N PHE A 276 6.07 -21.28 3.16
CA PHE A 276 6.22 -19.84 3.46
C PHE A 276 7.70 -19.43 3.60
N TRP A 277 8.47 -20.18 4.39
CA TRP A 277 9.88 -19.87 4.62
C TRP A 277 10.75 -20.07 3.37
N SER A 278 10.42 -21.03 2.51
CA SER A 278 11.08 -21.17 1.21
C SER A 278 10.88 -19.94 0.32
N CYS A 279 9.70 -19.31 0.37
CA CYS A 279 9.44 -18.07 -0.32
C CYS A 279 10.24 -16.89 0.27
N VAL A 280 10.28 -16.77 1.61
CA VAL A 280 11.01 -15.71 2.32
C VAL A 280 12.51 -15.75 2.04
N PHE A 281 13.11 -16.94 2.04
CA PHE A 281 14.55 -17.10 1.76
C PHE A 281 14.88 -17.21 0.26
N SER A 282 13.91 -16.97 -0.62
CA SER A 282 14.15 -16.96 -2.06
C SER A 282 14.91 -15.70 -2.50
N LYS A 283 15.71 -15.85 -3.57
CA LYS A 283 16.39 -14.72 -4.20
C LYS A 283 15.41 -13.65 -4.69
N LEU A 284 14.23 -14.06 -5.20
CA LEU A 284 13.19 -13.16 -5.66
C LEU A 284 12.70 -12.26 -4.54
N PHE A 285 12.44 -12.81 -3.34
CA PHE A 285 12.00 -12.04 -2.18
C PHE A 285 13.09 -11.08 -1.69
N ALA A 286 14.33 -11.55 -1.57
CA ALA A 286 15.46 -10.74 -1.08
C ALA A 286 15.74 -9.53 -1.98
N PHE A 287 15.79 -9.73 -3.31
CA PHE A 287 16.00 -8.62 -4.25
C PHE A 287 14.80 -7.68 -4.32
N HIS A 288 13.58 -8.21 -4.16
CA HIS A 288 12.37 -7.39 -4.11
C HIS A 288 12.33 -6.52 -2.85
N LEU A 289 12.69 -7.09 -1.70
CA LEU A 289 12.82 -6.35 -0.44
C LEU A 289 13.85 -5.22 -0.56
N LEU A 290 15.02 -5.49 -1.15
CA LEU A 290 16.05 -4.46 -1.39
C LEU A 290 15.51 -3.33 -2.30
N TRP A 291 14.89 -3.72 -3.42
CA TRP A 291 14.29 -2.79 -4.38
C TRP A 291 13.25 -1.87 -3.74
N LEU A 292 12.32 -2.44 -2.97
CA LEU A 292 11.28 -1.69 -2.26
C LEU A 292 11.89 -0.78 -1.20
N SER A 293 12.77 -1.33 -0.35
CA SER A 293 13.35 -0.61 0.79
C SER A 293 14.14 0.63 0.37
N VAL A 294 14.98 0.51 -0.65
CA VAL A 294 15.81 1.62 -1.15
C VAL A 294 14.94 2.76 -1.69
N MET A 295 13.96 2.43 -2.54
CA MET A 295 13.12 3.47 -3.14
C MET A 295 12.13 4.06 -2.12
N GLN A 296 11.59 3.25 -1.21
CA GLN A 296 10.73 3.74 -0.14
C GLN A 296 11.47 4.68 0.81
N LEU A 297 12.69 4.33 1.24
CA LEU A 297 13.54 5.20 2.04
C LEU A 297 13.81 6.54 1.33
N ARG A 298 14.08 6.50 0.02
CA ARG A 298 14.27 7.71 -0.80
C ARG A 298 13.03 8.60 -0.82
N HIS A 299 11.84 8.02 -0.98
CA HIS A 299 10.58 8.78 -0.97
C HIS A 299 10.30 9.41 0.39
N TYR A 300 10.49 8.67 1.47
CA TYR A 300 10.20 9.15 2.81
C TYR A 300 11.16 10.26 3.23
N LEU A 301 12.45 10.08 2.94
CA LEU A 301 13.45 11.13 3.19
C LEU A 301 13.09 12.42 2.42
N PHE A 302 12.72 12.30 1.13
CA PHE A 302 12.34 13.46 0.33
C PHE A 302 11.14 14.20 0.92
N ILE A 303 10.07 13.48 1.27
CA ILE A 303 8.86 14.08 1.84
C ILE A 303 9.16 14.72 3.20
N GLY A 304 9.91 14.02 4.06
CA GLY A 304 10.29 14.52 5.39
C GLY A 304 11.18 15.76 5.33
N MET A 305 12.04 15.84 4.31
CA MET A 305 12.97 16.96 4.11
C MET A 305 12.42 18.09 3.23
N LEU A 306 11.27 17.92 2.60
CA LEU A 306 10.77 18.85 1.58
C LEU A 306 10.72 20.29 2.10
N ASN A 307 10.15 20.50 3.29
CA ASN A 307 10.04 21.84 3.86
C ASN A 307 11.42 22.48 4.10
N VAL A 308 12.36 21.73 4.67
CA VAL A 308 13.75 22.19 4.91
C VAL A 308 14.45 22.53 3.60
N THR A 309 14.30 21.68 2.60
CA THR A 309 14.87 21.90 1.25
C THR A 309 14.28 23.15 0.60
N LEU A 310 12.97 23.36 0.70
CA LEU A 310 12.33 24.56 0.16
C LEU A 310 12.76 25.83 0.88
N ILE A 311 12.90 25.82 2.21
CA ILE A 311 13.43 26.96 2.99
C ILE A 311 14.84 27.29 2.51
N HIS A 312 15.70 26.29 2.35
CA HIS A 312 17.07 26.48 1.88
C HIS A 312 17.12 27.07 0.46
N LEU A 313 16.38 26.51 -0.50
CA LEU A 313 16.36 26.93 -1.90
C LEU A 313 15.69 28.27 -2.12
N ALA A 314 14.63 28.58 -1.37
CA ALA A 314 13.88 29.85 -1.44
C ALA A 314 14.52 30.94 -0.55
N LYS A 315 15.63 30.65 0.14
CA LYS A 315 16.31 31.59 1.03
C LYS A 315 15.38 32.21 2.09
N GLY A 316 14.43 31.41 2.58
CA GLY A 316 13.47 31.83 3.60
C GLY A 316 12.26 32.61 3.11
N ASP A 317 12.10 32.85 1.80
CA ASP A 317 10.90 33.51 1.25
C ASP A 317 9.64 32.65 1.48
N ALA A 318 8.78 33.07 2.43
CA ALA A 318 7.58 32.35 2.83
C ALA A 318 6.56 32.19 1.68
N ALA A 319 6.45 33.18 0.78
CA ALA A 319 5.52 33.13 -0.35
C ALA A 319 5.97 32.05 -1.36
N MET A 320 7.26 31.98 -1.65
CA MET A 320 7.83 30.96 -2.52
C MET A 320 7.72 29.57 -1.89
N ILE A 321 8.04 29.41 -0.60
CA ILE A 321 7.91 28.15 0.13
C ILE A 321 6.45 27.65 0.05
N SER A 322 5.49 28.51 0.34
CA SER A 322 4.04 28.18 0.25
C SER A 322 3.65 27.74 -1.17
N ARG A 323 4.09 28.49 -2.20
CA ARG A 323 3.81 28.18 -3.61
C ARG A 323 4.33 26.79 -4.02
N TYR A 324 5.57 26.44 -3.67
CA TYR A 324 6.16 25.16 -4.03
C TYR A 324 5.59 24.00 -3.20
N THR A 325 5.24 24.24 -1.93
CA THR A 325 4.53 23.26 -1.10
C THR A 325 3.15 22.94 -1.68
N ASN A 326 2.41 23.97 -2.14
CA ASN A 326 1.14 23.77 -2.81
C ASN A 326 1.30 23.01 -4.13
N ALA A 327 2.31 23.37 -4.94
CA ALA A 327 2.61 22.67 -6.19
C ALA A 327 2.93 21.20 -5.97
N PHE A 328 3.73 20.86 -4.94
CA PHE A 328 3.99 19.48 -4.55
C PHE A 328 2.67 18.74 -4.25
N ALA A 329 1.83 19.30 -3.40
CA ALA A 329 0.57 18.66 -3.01
C ALA A 329 -0.42 18.51 -4.19
N PHE A 330 -0.46 19.47 -5.14
CA PHE A 330 -1.24 19.34 -6.37
C PHE A 330 -0.71 18.21 -7.28
N THR A 331 0.60 18.03 -7.38
CA THR A 331 1.15 16.89 -8.14
C THR A 331 0.80 15.55 -7.49
N GLN A 332 0.78 15.46 -6.16
CA GLN A 332 0.36 14.24 -5.47
C GLN A 332 -1.10 13.87 -5.79
N LEU A 333 -2.00 14.85 -5.95
CA LEU A 333 -3.38 14.59 -6.35
C LEU A 333 -3.48 13.86 -7.70
N CYS A 334 -2.51 14.05 -8.58
CA CYS A 334 -2.44 13.36 -9.87
C CYS A 334 -2.04 11.88 -9.75
N GLY A 335 -1.66 11.38 -8.58
CA GLY A 335 -1.25 9.98 -8.36
C GLY A 335 -2.30 8.97 -8.83
N VAL A 336 -3.59 9.24 -8.60
CA VAL A 336 -4.70 8.40 -9.05
C VAL A 336 -4.74 8.20 -10.57
N PHE A 337 -4.28 9.18 -11.35
CA PHE A 337 -4.22 9.07 -12.82
C PHE A 337 -2.95 8.37 -13.32
N CYS A 338 -1.90 8.34 -12.50
CA CYS A 338 -0.62 7.70 -12.84
C CYS A 338 -0.65 6.18 -12.60
N ALA A 339 -1.36 5.73 -11.58
CA ALA A 339 -1.36 4.34 -11.13
C ALA A 339 -1.86 3.30 -12.18
N PRO A 340 -2.92 3.56 -12.97
CA PRO A 340 -3.40 2.59 -13.98
C PRO A 340 -2.38 2.25 -15.06
N TRP A 341 -1.44 3.16 -15.38
CA TRP A 341 -0.41 2.93 -16.39
C TRP A 341 0.50 1.76 -16.03
N ASN A 342 0.84 1.62 -14.76
CA ASN A 342 1.62 0.48 -14.29
C ASN A 342 0.87 -0.85 -14.49
N GLY A 343 -0.40 -0.91 -14.10
CA GLY A 343 -1.26 -2.08 -14.34
C GLY A 343 -1.36 -2.45 -15.82
N MET A 344 -1.53 -1.45 -16.69
CA MET A 344 -1.58 -1.66 -18.14
C MET A 344 -0.27 -2.20 -18.73
N ILE A 345 0.89 -1.78 -18.21
CA ILE A 345 2.20 -2.30 -18.61
C ILE A 345 2.33 -3.76 -18.18
N MET A 346 1.87 -4.12 -16.99
CA MET A 346 1.92 -5.49 -16.48
C MET A 346 0.92 -6.42 -17.20
N ASP A 347 -0.28 -5.94 -17.53
CA ASP A 347 -1.31 -6.74 -18.21
C ASP A 347 -1.17 -6.74 -19.76
N ARG A 348 -0.11 -6.11 -20.33
CA ARG A 348 0.05 -5.97 -21.79
C ARG A 348 0.03 -7.29 -22.56
N HIS A 349 0.60 -8.36 -21.99
CA HIS A 349 0.66 -9.68 -22.61
C HIS A 349 -0.70 -10.39 -22.64
N LYS A 350 -1.64 -10.06 -21.73
CA LYS A 350 -3.00 -10.63 -21.68
C LYS A 350 -3.90 -10.08 -22.78
N ARG A 351 -3.62 -8.87 -23.26
CA ARG A 351 -4.42 -8.21 -24.32
C ARG A 351 -4.30 -8.91 -25.68
N GLY A 352 -3.10 -9.45 -26.01
CA GLY A 352 -2.89 -10.18 -27.27
C GLY A 352 -3.57 -11.56 -27.31
N LYS A 353 -3.77 -12.23 -26.18
CA LYS A 353 -4.36 -13.59 -26.10
C LYS A 353 -5.88 -13.60 -26.23
N LYS A 354 -6.60 -12.54 -25.85
CA LYS A 354 -8.06 -12.44 -26.00
C LYS A 354 -8.53 -12.46 -27.48
N THR A 355 -7.66 -12.10 -28.41
CA THR A 355 -7.98 -12.11 -29.87
C THR A 355 -7.92 -13.51 -30.47
N ALA A 356 -7.31 -14.49 -29.81
CA ALA A 356 -7.05 -15.82 -30.34
C ALA A 356 -8.04 -16.92 -29.88
N GLY A 357 -9.07 -16.60 -29.12
CA GLY A 357 -10.19 -17.51 -28.79
C GLY A 357 -9.85 -18.78 -27.99
N LYS A 358 -8.61 -18.91 -27.44
CA LYS A 358 -8.20 -20.03 -26.59
C LYS A 358 -8.08 -19.57 -25.14
N MET A 359 -8.88 -20.16 -24.25
CA MET A 359 -8.66 -20.13 -22.82
C MET A 359 -7.49 -21.07 -22.52
N GLU A 360 -6.26 -20.56 -22.63
CA GLU A 360 -5.07 -21.26 -22.12
C GLU A 360 -4.90 -20.96 -20.63
N GLU A 361 -4.45 -21.97 -19.87
CA GLU A 361 -4.05 -21.83 -18.46
C GLU A 361 -3.16 -20.58 -18.27
N PRO A 362 -3.29 -19.86 -17.14
CA PRO A 362 -2.50 -18.66 -16.88
C PRO A 362 -1.02 -18.99 -16.89
N ASP A 363 -0.30 -18.49 -17.90
CA ASP A 363 1.14 -18.69 -18.04
C ASP A 363 1.89 -17.83 -17.02
N SER A 364 2.13 -18.39 -15.84
CA SER A 364 2.82 -17.74 -14.73
C SER A 364 4.21 -17.20 -15.13
N LEU A 365 4.85 -17.78 -16.12
CA LEU A 365 6.15 -17.33 -16.62
C LEU A 365 6.02 -16.06 -17.48
N ALA A 366 4.97 -15.96 -18.29
CA ALA A 366 4.69 -14.75 -19.07
C ALA A 366 4.29 -13.57 -18.16
N ASP A 367 3.52 -13.86 -17.10
CA ASP A 367 3.16 -12.87 -16.08
C ASP A 367 4.43 -12.34 -15.36
N LEU A 368 5.32 -13.25 -14.93
CA LEU A 368 6.58 -12.87 -14.28
C LEU A 368 7.49 -12.07 -15.23
N GLY A 369 7.60 -12.48 -16.51
CA GLY A 369 8.38 -11.77 -17.53
C GLY A 369 7.83 -10.37 -17.83
N SER A 370 6.50 -10.19 -17.75
CA SER A 370 5.87 -8.89 -17.97
C SER A 370 6.20 -7.88 -16.88
N SER A 371 6.48 -8.34 -15.65
CA SER A 371 6.83 -7.49 -14.51
C SER A 371 8.20 -6.84 -14.64
N VAL A 372 9.14 -7.43 -15.38
CA VAL A 372 10.53 -6.92 -15.56
C VAL A 372 10.53 -5.48 -16.04
N LEU A 373 9.72 -5.18 -17.07
CA LEU A 373 9.65 -3.83 -17.64
C LEU A 373 9.11 -2.81 -16.63
N SER A 374 8.05 -3.17 -15.90
CA SER A 374 7.47 -2.32 -14.85
C SER A 374 8.49 -2.01 -13.76
N LEU A 375 9.19 -3.03 -13.25
CA LEU A 375 10.22 -2.88 -12.22
C LEU A 375 11.38 -2.00 -12.72
N ALA A 376 11.86 -2.19 -13.96
CA ALA A 376 12.94 -1.39 -14.53
C ALA A 376 12.54 0.08 -14.73
N ILE A 377 11.33 0.33 -15.26
CA ILE A 377 10.78 1.70 -15.41
C ILE A 377 10.70 2.38 -14.04
N THR A 378 10.25 1.67 -13.00
CA THR A 378 10.15 2.23 -11.65
C THR A 378 11.52 2.69 -11.13
N VAL A 379 12.58 1.87 -11.30
CA VAL A 379 13.95 2.29 -10.90
C VAL A 379 14.42 3.48 -11.73
N THR A 380 14.19 3.49 -13.05
CA THR A 380 14.56 4.60 -13.93
C THR A 380 13.88 5.90 -13.50
N GLN A 381 12.58 5.86 -13.19
CA GLN A 381 11.84 7.02 -12.67
C GLN A 381 12.43 7.50 -11.34
N CYS A 382 12.84 6.58 -10.44
CA CYS A 382 13.48 6.93 -9.17
C CYS A 382 14.85 7.60 -9.37
N VAL A 383 15.63 7.16 -10.35
CA VAL A 383 16.89 7.80 -10.75
C VAL A 383 16.63 9.22 -11.24
N LEU A 384 15.69 9.42 -12.18
CA LEU A 384 15.32 10.74 -12.70
C LEU A 384 14.84 11.68 -11.59
N PHE A 385 13.95 11.19 -10.73
CA PHE A 385 13.50 11.89 -9.53
C PHE A 385 14.68 12.34 -8.66
N SER A 386 15.65 11.44 -8.41
CA SER A 386 16.77 11.71 -7.51
C SER A 386 17.80 12.68 -8.14
N VAL A 387 18.01 12.60 -9.45
CA VAL A 387 18.83 13.56 -10.19
C VAL A 387 18.21 14.96 -10.10
N CYS A 388 16.91 15.09 -10.41
CA CYS A 388 16.23 16.39 -10.31
C CYS A 388 16.27 16.96 -8.89
N ALA A 389 16.09 16.10 -7.86
CA ALA A 389 16.14 16.53 -6.46
C ALA A 389 17.54 16.94 -5.99
N ALA A 390 18.60 16.46 -6.64
CA ALA A 390 19.98 16.87 -6.33
C ALA A 390 20.36 18.24 -6.94
N ILE A 391 19.63 18.73 -7.94
CA ILE A 391 19.91 20.01 -8.57
C ILE A 391 19.42 21.16 -7.66
N PRO A 392 20.33 22.06 -7.19
CA PRO A 392 19.97 23.11 -6.22
C PRO A 392 19.30 24.31 -6.90
N VAL A 393 18.32 24.07 -7.76
CA VAL A 393 17.55 25.08 -8.48
C VAL A 393 16.07 24.93 -8.17
N LEU A 394 15.46 25.98 -7.65
CA LEU A 394 14.08 25.96 -7.18
C LEU A 394 13.09 25.57 -8.28
N THR A 395 13.25 26.05 -9.52
CA THR A 395 12.36 25.75 -10.65
C THR A 395 12.42 24.28 -11.08
N VAL A 396 13.55 23.60 -10.89
CA VAL A 396 13.70 22.16 -11.19
C VAL A 396 12.86 21.30 -10.25
N GLN A 397 12.47 21.83 -9.08
CA GLN A 397 11.66 21.08 -8.13
C GLN A 397 10.24 20.74 -8.68
N TYR A 398 9.72 21.48 -9.67
CA TYR A 398 8.49 21.07 -10.35
C TYR A 398 8.67 19.73 -11.08
N ALA A 399 9.79 19.54 -11.79
CA ALA A 399 10.10 18.25 -12.42
C ALA A 399 10.32 17.15 -11.37
N THR A 400 10.98 17.47 -10.26
CA THR A 400 11.16 16.55 -9.12
C THR A 400 9.82 16.04 -8.61
N PHE A 401 8.83 16.93 -8.43
CA PHE A 401 7.48 16.56 -7.95
C PHE A 401 6.74 15.64 -8.93
N ILE A 402 6.84 15.91 -10.23
CA ILE A 402 6.23 15.08 -11.27
C ILE A 402 6.86 13.68 -11.29
N PHE A 403 8.19 13.57 -11.32
CA PHE A 403 8.86 12.27 -11.30
C PHE A 403 8.63 11.52 -9.99
N GLN A 404 8.51 12.24 -8.88
CA GLN A 404 8.24 11.63 -7.58
C GLN A 404 6.85 10.97 -7.53
N VAL A 405 5.79 11.63 -8.00
CA VAL A 405 4.43 11.06 -7.98
C VAL A 405 4.31 9.89 -8.96
N LEU A 406 4.91 10.01 -10.16
CA LEU A 406 4.97 8.91 -11.13
C LEU A 406 5.65 7.68 -10.53
N ASN A 407 6.85 7.89 -9.96
CA ASN A 407 7.64 6.80 -9.37
C ASN A 407 6.91 6.16 -8.18
N ARG A 408 6.28 6.95 -7.32
CA ARG A 408 5.55 6.46 -6.16
C ARG A 408 4.38 5.56 -6.56
N SER A 409 3.58 5.99 -7.54
CA SER A 409 2.45 5.21 -8.04
C SER A 409 2.91 3.88 -8.67
N PHE A 410 4.04 3.89 -9.39
CA PHE A 410 4.64 2.68 -9.95
C PHE A 410 5.24 1.78 -8.86
N LEU A 411 5.86 2.34 -7.83
CA LEU A 411 6.50 1.60 -6.74
C LEU A 411 5.48 0.74 -5.98
N TYR A 412 4.42 1.35 -5.46
CA TYR A 412 3.45 0.64 -4.63
C TYR A 412 2.52 -0.26 -5.46
N GLY A 413 2.09 0.20 -6.63
CA GLY A 413 1.34 -0.64 -7.57
C GLY A 413 2.16 -1.83 -8.07
N GLY A 414 3.44 -1.60 -8.40
CA GLY A 414 4.40 -2.63 -8.81
C GLY A 414 4.70 -3.64 -7.72
N ASN A 415 4.87 -3.19 -6.46
CA ASN A 415 5.06 -4.08 -5.31
C ASN A 415 3.89 -5.05 -5.16
N ALA A 416 2.65 -4.55 -5.08
CA ALA A 416 1.48 -5.40 -4.89
C ALA A 416 1.29 -6.40 -6.04
N ALA A 417 1.44 -5.94 -7.28
CA ALA A 417 1.29 -6.77 -8.46
C ALA A 417 2.40 -7.83 -8.57
N PHE A 418 3.68 -7.45 -8.37
CA PHE A 418 4.79 -8.39 -8.39
C PHE A 418 4.63 -9.49 -7.33
N MET A 419 4.29 -9.14 -6.09
CA MET A 419 4.08 -10.11 -5.02
C MET A 419 2.96 -11.09 -5.35
N SER A 420 1.88 -10.64 -6.02
CA SER A 420 0.76 -11.50 -6.43
C SER A 420 1.10 -12.44 -7.58
N ILE A 421 2.10 -12.10 -8.40
CA ILE A 421 2.54 -12.88 -9.56
C ILE A 421 3.66 -13.86 -9.16
N ALA A 422 4.62 -13.40 -8.35
CA ALA A 422 5.85 -14.13 -8.07
C ALA A 422 5.68 -15.22 -7.00
N PHE A 423 4.65 -15.11 -6.13
CA PHE A 423 4.48 -15.98 -4.97
C PHE A 423 3.09 -16.63 -4.92
N PRO A 424 2.97 -17.81 -4.25
CA PRO A 424 1.70 -18.52 -4.13
C PRO A 424 0.62 -17.67 -3.45
N PRO A 425 -0.63 -17.69 -3.96
CA PRO A 425 -1.75 -16.92 -3.38
C PRO A 425 -2.01 -17.23 -1.90
N ALA A 426 -1.79 -18.48 -1.45
CA ALA A 426 -1.95 -18.91 -0.06
C ALA A 426 -1.03 -18.17 0.94
N HIS A 427 0.08 -17.61 0.46
CA HIS A 427 1.06 -16.90 1.29
C HIS A 427 1.13 -15.40 0.98
N PHE A 428 0.30 -14.91 0.05
CA PHE A 428 0.38 -13.53 -0.44
C PHE A 428 0.27 -12.49 0.68
N GLY A 429 -0.75 -12.56 1.53
CA GLY A 429 -0.96 -11.58 2.60
C GLY A 429 0.19 -11.54 3.60
N LYS A 430 0.67 -12.71 4.02
CA LYS A 430 1.81 -12.83 4.95
C LYS A 430 3.10 -12.32 4.34
N LEU A 431 3.39 -12.66 3.08
CA LEU A 431 4.61 -12.22 2.39
C LEU A 431 4.57 -10.71 2.08
N PHE A 432 3.43 -10.21 1.62
CA PHE A 432 3.23 -8.78 1.39
C PHE A 432 3.37 -7.98 2.70
N GLY A 433 2.74 -8.42 3.78
CA GLY A 433 2.88 -7.80 5.09
C GLY A 433 4.32 -7.83 5.59
N LEU A 434 5.04 -8.94 5.40
CA LEU A 434 6.43 -9.09 5.82
C LEU A 434 7.36 -8.16 5.04
N VAL A 435 7.24 -8.06 3.71
CA VAL A 435 8.08 -7.16 2.91
C VAL A 435 7.83 -5.70 3.27
N MET A 436 6.57 -5.31 3.53
CA MET A 436 6.22 -3.97 3.97
C MET A 436 6.79 -3.66 5.37
N MET A 437 6.70 -4.59 6.30
CA MET A 437 7.27 -4.44 7.64
C MET A 437 8.80 -4.32 7.61
N LEU A 438 9.49 -5.20 6.88
CA LEU A 438 10.95 -5.16 6.78
C LEU A 438 11.44 -3.90 6.07
N SER A 439 10.74 -3.45 5.02
CA SER A 439 11.06 -2.19 4.34
C SER A 439 10.85 -0.97 5.25
N ALA A 440 9.86 -1.03 6.17
CA ALA A 440 9.65 0.01 7.17
C ALA A 440 10.82 0.14 8.15
N LEU A 441 11.42 -0.98 8.57
CA LEU A 441 12.62 -0.96 9.42
C LEU A 441 13.79 -0.25 8.71
N VAL A 442 13.99 -0.53 7.42
CA VAL A 442 15.00 0.19 6.61
C VAL A 442 14.64 1.67 6.48
N ALA A 443 13.36 2.00 6.34
CA ALA A 443 12.90 3.38 6.20
C ALA A 443 13.16 4.24 7.45
N LEU A 444 13.41 3.66 8.63
CA LEU A 444 13.86 4.41 9.83
C LEU A 444 15.17 5.15 9.61
N LEU A 445 16.00 4.70 8.65
CA LEU A 445 17.23 5.39 8.28
C LEU A 445 16.99 6.81 7.72
N GLN A 446 15.74 7.17 7.38
CA GLN A 446 15.40 8.54 7.00
C GLN A 446 15.75 9.55 8.11
N TYR A 447 15.57 9.18 9.39
CA TYR A 447 15.86 10.09 10.49
C TYR A 447 17.36 10.41 10.66
N PRO A 448 18.28 9.44 10.76
CA PRO A 448 19.69 9.75 10.78
C PRO A 448 20.18 10.46 9.49
N CYS A 449 19.63 10.17 8.32
CA CYS A 449 19.92 10.91 7.10
C CYS A 449 19.48 12.39 7.21
N PHE A 450 18.30 12.64 7.78
CA PHE A 450 17.83 13.99 8.04
C PHE A 450 18.76 14.73 9.03
N ALA A 451 19.13 14.08 10.14
CA ALA A 451 20.06 14.64 11.12
C ALA A 451 21.43 14.96 10.50
N LEU A 452 21.91 14.09 9.61
CA LEU A 452 23.17 14.30 8.87
C LEU A 452 23.11 15.58 8.01
N VAL A 453 22.02 15.77 7.26
CA VAL A 453 21.82 17.00 6.46
C VAL A 453 21.80 18.24 7.34
N LYS A 454 21.08 18.20 8.47
CA LYS A 454 20.97 19.36 9.35
C LYS A 454 22.26 19.67 10.10
N LYS A 455 22.89 18.66 10.71
CA LYS A 455 24.02 18.85 11.65
C LYS A 455 25.38 18.93 10.94
N VAL A 456 25.57 18.16 9.86
CA VAL A 456 26.86 18.06 9.17
C VAL A 456 26.91 18.93 7.91
N PHE A 457 25.81 18.92 7.12
CA PHE A 457 25.75 19.65 5.85
C PHE A 457 25.00 20.98 5.94
N HIS A 458 24.77 21.50 7.14
CA HIS A 458 24.17 22.83 7.39
C HIS A 458 22.85 23.09 6.62
N GLY A 459 22.03 22.04 6.44
CA GLY A 459 20.75 22.11 5.72
C GLY A 459 20.85 21.88 4.20
N ASP A 460 22.06 21.65 3.65
CA ASP A 460 22.23 21.31 2.23
C ASP A 460 22.01 19.80 2.01
N PRO A 461 20.96 19.39 1.24
CA PRO A 461 20.68 17.99 0.97
C PRO A 461 21.52 17.39 -0.16
N PHE A 462 22.39 18.15 -0.84
CA PHE A 462 23.09 17.75 -2.06
C PHE A 462 23.87 16.45 -1.90
N TYR A 463 24.74 16.36 -0.88
CA TYR A 463 25.60 15.19 -0.68
C TYR A 463 24.79 13.91 -0.36
N VAL A 464 23.71 14.05 0.42
CA VAL A 464 22.83 12.94 0.73
C VAL A 464 22.07 12.49 -0.52
N ASN A 465 21.62 13.42 -1.37
CA ASN A 465 20.96 13.08 -2.64
C ASN A 465 21.90 12.34 -3.59
N ILE A 466 23.18 12.73 -3.69
CA ILE A 466 24.19 12.01 -4.50
C ILE A 466 24.45 10.60 -3.95
N GLY A 467 24.58 10.47 -2.62
CA GLY A 467 24.71 9.15 -1.98
C GLY A 467 23.53 8.23 -2.29
N PHE A 468 22.31 8.76 -2.21
CA PHE A 468 21.11 8.00 -2.58
C PHE A 468 21.06 7.61 -4.05
N LEU A 469 21.54 8.47 -4.96
CA LEU A 469 21.60 8.14 -6.39
C LEU A 469 22.43 6.88 -6.62
N ALA A 470 23.59 6.75 -5.95
CA ALA A 470 24.43 5.57 -6.04
C ALA A 470 23.72 4.31 -5.49
N VAL A 471 23.00 4.43 -4.35
CA VAL A 471 22.26 3.33 -3.74
C VAL A 471 21.07 2.90 -4.60
N ILE A 472 20.35 3.83 -5.24
CA ILE A 472 19.21 3.55 -6.12
C ILE A 472 19.64 2.74 -7.35
N LEU A 473 20.84 2.97 -7.88
CA LEU A 473 21.36 2.18 -9.01
C LEU A 473 21.47 0.68 -8.67
N LEU A 474 21.70 0.32 -7.40
CA LEU A 474 21.70 -1.08 -6.96
C LEU A 474 20.32 -1.72 -7.06
N ALA A 475 19.24 -0.93 -7.04
CA ALA A 475 17.88 -1.46 -7.20
C ALA A 475 17.61 -2.07 -8.59
N PHE A 476 18.43 -1.76 -9.62
CA PHE A 476 18.39 -2.45 -10.91
C PHE A 476 18.73 -3.94 -10.81
N ALA A 477 19.39 -4.38 -9.74
CA ALA A 477 19.65 -5.80 -9.50
C ALA A 477 18.36 -6.63 -9.45
N HIS A 478 17.22 -6.05 -9.01
CA HIS A 478 15.95 -6.76 -8.94
C HIS A 478 15.35 -7.08 -10.32
N PRO A 479 15.08 -6.12 -11.22
CA PRO A 479 14.58 -6.46 -12.56
C PRO A 479 15.53 -7.34 -13.36
N ILE A 480 16.86 -7.21 -13.17
CA ILE A 480 17.86 -8.11 -13.77
C ILE A 480 17.71 -9.53 -13.22
N ASN A 481 17.59 -9.70 -11.90
CA ASN A 481 17.39 -11.00 -11.28
C ASN A 481 16.10 -11.68 -11.78
N VAL A 482 14.99 -10.95 -11.87
CA VAL A 482 13.72 -11.46 -12.40
C VAL A 482 13.88 -11.90 -13.85
N PHE A 483 14.55 -11.12 -14.68
CA PHE A 483 14.82 -11.46 -16.08
C PHE A 483 15.65 -12.74 -16.22
N LEU A 484 16.70 -12.89 -15.41
CA LEU A 484 17.55 -14.08 -15.40
C LEU A 484 16.77 -15.31 -14.93
N GLU A 485 15.93 -15.17 -13.90
CA GLU A 485 15.06 -16.24 -13.40
C GLU A 485 14.06 -16.70 -14.48
N CYS A 486 13.44 -15.74 -15.20
CA CYS A 486 12.54 -16.06 -16.31
C CYS A 486 13.26 -16.86 -17.41
N ARG A 487 14.48 -16.45 -17.78
CA ARG A 487 15.30 -17.18 -18.77
C ARG A 487 15.67 -18.60 -18.32
N GLN A 488 16.03 -18.77 -17.03
CA GLN A 488 16.36 -20.09 -16.49
C GLN A 488 15.14 -21.01 -16.48
N ARG A 489 13.96 -20.50 -16.05
CA ARG A 489 12.71 -21.27 -16.06
C ARG A 489 12.27 -21.64 -17.47
N GLN A 490 12.43 -20.73 -18.43
CA GLN A 490 12.13 -20.98 -19.84
C GLN A 490 13.04 -22.07 -20.42
N LYS A 491 14.36 -22.02 -20.12
CA LYS A 491 15.32 -23.05 -20.56
C LYS A 491 14.97 -24.42 -19.99
N LYS A 492 14.65 -24.51 -18.69
CA LYS A 492 14.21 -25.77 -18.07
C LYS A 492 12.95 -26.35 -18.72
N ARG A 493 11.94 -25.51 -19.02
CA ARG A 493 10.72 -25.96 -19.72
C ARG A 493 11.02 -26.53 -21.12
N LEU A 494 11.99 -25.96 -21.83
CA LEU A 494 12.41 -26.47 -23.14
C LEU A 494 13.19 -27.79 -23.03
N GLU A 495 13.96 -27.98 -21.95
CA GLU A 495 14.73 -29.22 -21.69
C GLU A 495 13.83 -30.37 -21.19
N GLU A 496 12.77 -30.05 -20.42
CA GLU A 496 11.81 -31.05 -19.89
C GLU A 496 10.83 -31.56 -20.97
N GLY A 497 10.71 -30.91 -22.12
CA GLY A 497 9.77 -31.27 -23.20
C GLY A 497 8.29 -31.10 -22.79
N PRO A 498 7.33 -31.30 -23.71
CA PRO A 498 5.92 -31.27 -23.37
C PRO A 498 5.60 -32.42 -22.41
N LYS A 499 5.12 -32.11 -21.20
CA LYS A 499 4.62 -33.13 -20.26
C LYS A 499 3.56 -33.96 -20.98
N GLN A 500 3.81 -35.27 -21.16
CA GLN A 500 2.78 -36.20 -21.61
C GLN A 500 1.55 -36.07 -20.69
N PRO A 501 0.32 -36.06 -21.25
CA PRO A 501 -0.88 -36.05 -20.43
C PRO A 501 -0.86 -37.28 -19.53
N THR A 502 -1.08 -37.06 -18.26
CA THR A 502 -1.06 -38.07 -17.20
C THR A 502 -2.00 -39.22 -17.56
N VAL A 503 -1.57 -40.45 -17.30
CA VAL A 503 -2.20 -41.75 -17.59
C VAL A 503 -3.70 -41.90 -17.23
N LEU A 504 -4.26 -40.97 -16.45
CA LEU A 504 -5.70 -40.89 -16.14
C LEU A 504 -6.64 -40.71 -17.35
N SER A 505 -6.13 -40.31 -18.51
CA SER A 505 -6.95 -40.17 -19.73
C SER A 505 -7.04 -41.46 -20.55
N GLU A 506 -6.11 -42.40 -20.34
CA GLU A 506 -6.16 -43.70 -21.01
C GLU A 506 -7.05 -44.70 -20.27
N GLU A 507 -7.04 -44.69 -18.93
CA GLU A 507 -7.97 -45.49 -18.13
C GLU A 507 -9.44 -45.02 -18.32
N ALA A 508 -9.68 -43.70 -18.44
CA ALA A 508 -11.03 -43.19 -18.72
C ALA A 508 -11.52 -43.54 -20.14
N LYS A 509 -10.61 -43.66 -21.13
CA LYS A 509 -10.95 -44.15 -22.45
C LYS A 509 -11.19 -45.64 -22.50
N GLN A 510 -10.41 -46.44 -21.77
CA GLN A 510 -10.65 -47.89 -21.67
C GLN A 510 -11.96 -48.23 -20.97
N LEU A 511 -12.33 -47.50 -19.91
CA LEU A 511 -13.63 -47.65 -19.23
C LEU A 511 -14.81 -47.21 -20.10
N GLN A 512 -14.62 -46.30 -21.04
CA GLN A 512 -15.67 -45.85 -21.98
C GLN A 512 -15.84 -46.82 -23.17
N ASP A 513 -14.78 -47.48 -23.59
CA ASP A 513 -14.85 -48.54 -24.62
C ASP A 513 -15.40 -49.87 -24.05
N GLU A 514 -15.15 -50.20 -22.78
CA GLU A 514 -15.78 -51.36 -22.12
C GLU A 514 -17.26 -51.17 -21.83
N SER A 515 -17.75 -49.91 -21.69
CA SER A 515 -19.16 -49.63 -21.49
C SER A 515 -20.00 -49.63 -22.81
N ASN A 516 -19.34 -49.66 -23.97
CA ASN A 516 -19.99 -49.67 -25.29
C ASN A 516 -19.93 -51.06 -26.00
N MET A 517 -19.41 -52.10 -25.33
CA MET A 517 -19.54 -53.50 -25.71
C MET A 517 -20.60 -54.20 -24.85
#